data_7df83924a9a6e30bf36b764783f3808d
#
_entry.id   7df83924a9a6e30bf36b764783f3808d
#
_cell.length_a   1.000
_cell.length_b   1.000
_cell.length_c   1.000
_cell.angle_alpha   90.00
_cell.angle_beta   90.00
_cell.angle_gamma   90.00
#
_symmetry.space_group_name_H-M   'P 1'
#
loop_
_entity.id
_entity.type
_entity.pdbx_description
1 polymer ?
#
loop_
_entity_poly.entity_id
_entity_poly.type
_entity_poly.pdbx_seq_one_letter_code
_entity_poly.pdbx_strand_id
1 'polypeptide(L)'
;MNRLILWRMLQEEIRLNTSFASGKGFYSFPILVSISGFLAIAFTDEMISDMGYLEYLEVMHFGILFYGVFAGSLAFFGNEFLEKIFGYLGLIIGLPTTQPITQRKITLLYFVKEFIFYSFFTLIPAFIGGLI
;
A
#
# COMPACT_ATOMS: atom_id res chain seq x y z
N MET A 1 18.01 17.47 2.86
CA MET A 1 16.67 17.99 3.09
C MET A 1 15.58 17.02 2.66
N ASN A 2 15.58 16.49 1.42
CA ASN A 2 14.52 15.58 0.93
C ASN A 2 14.38 14.26 1.75
N ARG A 3 15.50 13.67 2.22
CA ARG A 3 15.48 12.45 3.05
C ARG A 3 14.77 12.62 4.39
N LEU A 4 14.95 13.77 5.02
CA LEU A 4 14.35 14.06 6.33
C LEU A 4 12.83 14.26 6.19
N ILE A 5 12.40 14.92 5.14
CA ILE A 5 10.96 15.11 4.83
C ILE A 5 10.31 13.74 4.54
N LEU A 6 10.92 12.94 3.67
CA LEU A 6 10.42 11.61 3.33
C LEU A 6 10.31 10.71 4.57
N TRP A 7 11.33 10.73 5.43
CA TRP A 7 11.32 9.96 6.67
C TRP A 7 10.18 10.38 7.61
N ARG A 8 9.96 11.70 7.76
CA ARG A 8 8.84 12.21 8.56
C ARG A 8 7.49 11.82 7.98
N MET A 9 7.34 11.89 6.66
CA MET A 9 6.11 11.46 5.98
C MET A 9 5.84 9.96 6.20
N LEU A 10 6.86 9.09 6.13
CA LEU A 10 6.71 7.66 6.43
C LEU A 10 6.36 7.40 7.90
N GLN A 11 6.98 8.12 8.83
CA GLN A 11 6.64 8.01 10.26
C GLN A 11 5.18 8.40 10.53
N GLU A 12 4.70 9.48 9.91
CA GLU A 12 3.30 9.91 10.05
C GLU A 12 2.34 8.90 9.41
N GLU A 13 2.68 8.32 8.27
CA GLU A 13 1.88 7.26 7.64
C GLU A 13 1.74 6.05 8.56
N ILE A 14 2.84 5.56 9.11
CA ILE A 14 2.83 4.44 10.08
C ILE A 14 1.99 4.81 11.31
N ARG A 15 2.15 6.02 11.83
CA ARG A 15 1.40 6.49 12.99
C ARG A 15 -0.09 6.54 12.74
N LEU A 16 -0.51 7.07 11.60
CA LEU A 16 -1.92 7.15 11.19
C LEU A 16 -2.52 5.76 11.04
N ASN A 17 -1.85 4.87 10.29
CA ASN A 17 -2.33 3.52 10.09
C ASN A 17 -2.37 2.70 11.39
N THR A 18 -1.40 2.89 12.28
CA THR A 18 -1.38 2.23 13.60
C THR A 18 -2.48 2.74 14.52
N SER A 19 -2.82 4.03 14.46
CA SER A 19 -3.90 4.60 15.27
C SER A 19 -5.29 4.17 14.78
N PHE A 20 -5.44 4.00 13.46
CA PHE A 20 -6.70 3.61 12.84
C PHE A 20 -7.00 2.11 13.02
N ALA A 21 -6.02 1.22 12.79
CA ALA A 21 -6.21 -0.23 12.78
C ALA A 21 -6.00 -0.91 14.14
N SER A 22 -6.03 -0.19 15.27
CA SER A 22 -5.50 -0.67 16.55
C SER A 22 -4.11 -1.32 16.38
N GLY A 23 -3.05 -0.81 16.94
CA GLY A 23 -1.64 -1.13 16.61
C GLY A 23 -1.34 -2.60 16.29
N LYS A 24 -2.02 -3.57 16.96
CA LYS A 24 -1.88 -5.01 16.69
C LYS A 24 -2.43 -5.42 15.32
N GLY A 25 -3.57 -4.88 14.87
CA GLY A 25 -4.16 -5.16 13.57
C GLY A 25 -3.28 -4.68 12.41
N PHE A 26 -2.67 -3.53 12.56
CA PHE A 26 -1.75 -2.99 11.55
C PHE A 26 -0.52 -3.88 11.35
N TYR A 27 0.11 -4.32 12.43
CA TYR A 27 1.30 -5.18 12.35
C TYR A 27 0.99 -6.62 11.94
N SER A 28 -0.25 -7.10 12.08
CA SER A 28 -0.66 -8.41 11.56
C SER A 28 -0.92 -8.41 10.04
N PHE A 29 -1.14 -7.25 9.44
CA PHE A 29 -1.43 -7.14 8.00
C PHE A 29 -0.35 -7.75 7.10
N PRO A 30 0.96 -7.48 7.26
CA PRO A 30 2.01 -8.13 6.47
C PRO A 30 2.01 -9.66 6.59
N ILE A 31 1.65 -10.19 7.77
CA ILE A 31 1.56 -11.65 7.98
C ILE A 31 0.41 -12.23 7.17
N LEU A 32 -0.76 -11.57 7.17
CA LEU A 32 -1.90 -12.00 6.36
C LEU A 32 -1.57 -11.95 4.86
N VAL A 33 -0.85 -10.92 4.42
CA VAL A 33 -0.39 -10.80 3.03
C VAL A 33 0.60 -11.91 2.68
N SER A 34 1.52 -12.28 3.58
CA SER A 34 2.44 -13.40 3.38
C SER A 34 1.69 -14.74 3.26
N ILE A 35 0.71 -14.97 4.11
CA ILE A 35 -0.14 -16.17 4.03
C ILE A 35 -0.90 -16.22 2.70
N SER A 36 -1.43 -15.07 2.25
CA SER A 36 -2.12 -14.99 0.95
C SER A 36 -1.17 -15.29 -0.21
N GLY A 37 0.07 -14.81 -0.16
CA GLY A 37 1.10 -15.11 -1.15
C GLY A 37 1.44 -16.60 -1.20
N PHE A 38 1.62 -17.22 -0.05
CA PHE A 38 1.83 -18.67 0.07
C PHE A 38 0.67 -19.47 -0.54
N LEU A 39 -0.56 -19.15 -0.15
CA LEU A 39 -1.75 -19.82 -0.68
C LEU A 39 -1.88 -19.65 -2.20
N ALA A 40 -1.62 -18.46 -2.72
CA ALA A 40 -1.67 -18.20 -4.15
C ALA A 40 -0.73 -19.11 -4.94
N ILE A 41 0.49 -19.36 -4.43
CA ILE A 41 1.44 -20.27 -5.08
C ILE A 41 1.08 -21.74 -4.82
N ALA A 42 0.66 -22.11 -3.61
CA ALA A 42 0.28 -23.49 -3.29
C ALA A 42 -0.87 -24.00 -4.17
N PHE A 43 -1.80 -23.14 -4.59
CA PHE A 43 -2.92 -23.52 -5.45
C PHE A 43 -2.64 -23.28 -6.96
N THR A 44 -1.46 -22.79 -7.32
CA THR A 44 -1.14 -22.47 -8.73
C THR A 44 -1.24 -23.70 -9.64
N ASP A 45 -0.66 -24.83 -9.24
CA ASP A 45 -0.65 -26.05 -10.07
C ASP A 45 -2.06 -26.60 -10.28
N GLU A 46 -2.90 -26.55 -9.25
CA GLU A 46 -4.30 -26.99 -9.33
C GLU A 46 -5.10 -26.05 -10.27
N MET A 47 -4.94 -24.75 -10.13
CA MET A 47 -5.60 -23.77 -11.00
C MET A 47 -5.15 -23.91 -12.46
N ILE A 48 -3.86 -24.12 -12.73
CA ILE A 48 -3.36 -24.34 -14.08
C ILE A 48 -3.89 -25.64 -14.68
N SER A 49 -4.01 -26.69 -13.86
CA SER A 49 -4.58 -27.97 -14.29
C SER A 49 -6.05 -27.85 -14.68
N ASP A 50 -6.82 -27.04 -13.97
CA ASP A 50 -8.26 -26.89 -14.17
C ASP A 50 -8.62 -25.97 -15.33
N MET A 51 -7.93 -24.83 -15.48
CA MET A 51 -8.28 -23.83 -16.49
C MET A 51 -7.27 -23.68 -17.62
N GLY A 52 -6.08 -24.26 -17.50
CA GLY A 52 -4.99 -24.11 -18.45
C GLY A 52 -4.10 -22.87 -18.20
N TYR A 53 -2.86 -22.96 -18.66
CA TYR A 53 -1.83 -21.95 -18.36
C TYR A 53 -2.17 -20.54 -18.87
N LEU A 54 -2.74 -20.41 -20.07
CA LEU A 54 -3.06 -19.10 -20.64
C LEU A 54 -4.21 -18.42 -19.88
N GLU A 55 -5.24 -19.16 -19.56
CA GLU A 55 -6.39 -18.66 -18.80
C GLU A 55 -5.99 -18.28 -17.37
N TYR A 56 -5.12 -19.08 -16.74
CA TYR A 56 -4.52 -18.75 -15.46
C TYR A 56 -3.75 -17.41 -15.51
N LEU A 57 -2.93 -17.19 -16.55
CA LEU A 57 -2.20 -15.93 -16.72
C LEU A 57 -3.15 -14.74 -16.89
N GLU A 58 -4.25 -14.88 -17.63
CA GLU A 58 -5.26 -13.84 -17.77
C GLU A 58 -5.89 -13.50 -16.41
N VAL A 59 -6.32 -14.50 -15.65
CA VAL A 59 -6.90 -14.32 -14.31
C VAL A 59 -5.91 -13.64 -13.38
N MET A 60 -4.64 -14.03 -13.38
CA MET A 60 -3.60 -13.39 -12.59
C MET A 60 -3.36 -11.93 -12.98
N HIS A 61 -3.33 -11.62 -14.28
CA HIS A 61 -3.20 -10.25 -14.77
C HIS A 61 -4.38 -9.38 -14.32
N PHE A 62 -5.60 -9.88 -14.50
CA PHE A 62 -6.81 -9.18 -14.03
C PHE A 62 -6.81 -9.00 -12.51
N GLY A 63 -6.40 -10.02 -11.76
CA GLY A 63 -6.29 -9.96 -10.30
C GLY A 63 -5.31 -8.87 -9.83
N ILE A 64 -4.12 -8.80 -10.43
CA ILE A 64 -3.11 -7.79 -10.12
C ILE A 64 -3.60 -6.39 -10.50
N LEU A 65 -4.22 -6.24 -11.67
CA LEU A 65 -4.76 -4.96 -12.14
C LEU A 65 -5.89 -4.49 -11.23
N PHE A 66 -6.82 -5.38 -10.90
CA PHE A 66 -7.94 -5.09 -9.99
C PHE A 66 -7.44 -4.72 -8.59
N TYR A 67 -6.46 -5.46 -8.06
CA TYR A 67 -5.82 -5.12 -6.80
C TYR A 67 -5.17 -3.72 -6.83
N GLY A 68 -4.45 -3.40 -7.90
CA GLY A 68 -3.81 -2.08 -8.05
C GLY A 68 -4.83 -0.94 -8.09
N VAL A 69 -5.92 -1.12 -8.85
CA VAL A 69 -7.02 -0.15 -8.92
C VAL A 69 -7.72 -0.03 -7.57
N PHE A 70 -8.00 -1.14 -6.91
CA PHE A 70 -8.69 -1.17 -5.61
C PHE A 70 -7.82 -0.54 -4.51
N ALA A 71 -6.55 -0.93 -4.42
CA ALA A 71 -5.62 -0.36 -3.44
C ALA A 71 -5.40 1.15 -3.67
N GLY A 72 -5.25 1.57 -4.93
CA GLY A 72 -5.13 2.99 -5.29
C GLY A 72 -6.38 3.79 -4.97
N SER A 73 -7.56 3.26 -5.27
CA SER A 73 -8.83 3.94 -4.96
C SER A 73 -9.10 3.99 -3.45
N LEU A 74 -8.80 2.94 -2.69
CA LEU A 74 -8.93 2.95 -1.24
C LEU A 74 -7.95 3.94 -0.59
N ALA A 75 -6.73 4.06 -1.09
CA ALA A 75 -5.77 5.06 -0.61
C ALA A 75 -6.32 6.48 -0.85
N PHE A 76 -6.92 6.73 -2.01
CA PHE A 76 -7.51 8.02 -2.34
C PHE A 76 -8.77 8.33 -1.51
N PHE A 77 -9.74 7.41 -1.51
CA PHE A 77 -10.98 7.57 -0.73
C PHE A 77 -10.74 7.51 0.78
N GLY A 78 -9.80 6.69 1.23
CA GLY A 78 -9.41 6.61 2.63
C GLY A 78 -8.87 7.94 3.14
N ASN A 79 -8.07 8.63 2.35
CA ASN A 79 -7.57 9.96 2.68
C ASN A 79 -8.70 11.00 2.74
N GLU A 80 -9.61 11.03 1.75
CA GLU A 80 -10.78 11.93 1.79
C GLU A 80 -11.73 11.62 2.97
N PHE A 81 -11.91 10.34 3.29
CA PHE A 81 -12.75 9.92 4.40
C PHE A 81 -12.14 10.33 5.76
N LEU A 82 -10.82 10.13 5.92
CA LEU A 82 -10.10 10.57 7.11
C LEU A 82 -10.09 12.10 7.25
N GLU A 83 -10.00 12.83 6.14
CA GLU A 83 -10.09 14.30 6.13
C GLU A 83 -11.44 14.78 6.60
N LYS A 84 -12.53 14.17 6.15
CA LYS A 84 -13.89 14.52 6.54
C LYS A 84 -14.20 14.20 8.00
N ILE A 85 -13.67 13.09 8.53
CA ILE A 85 -13.96 12.66 9.91
C ILE A 85 -13.04 13.32 10.93
N PHE A 86 -11.78 13.49 10.61
CA PHE A 86 -10.76 13.90 11.59
C PHE A 86 -10.20 15.30 11.35
N GLY A 87 -10.49 15.94 10.21
CA GLY A 87 -9.96 17.26 9.87
C GLY A 87 -8.41 17.35 9.78
N TYR A 88 -7.74 16.22 9.84
CA TYR A 88 -6.30 16.13 10.04
C TYR A 88 -5.46 16.34 8.77
N LEU A 89 -6.03 16.17 7.59
CA LEU A 89 -5.29 16.25 6.33
C LEU A 89 -4.95 17.67 5.93
N GLY A 90 -5.72 18.66 6.36
CA GLY A 90 -5.37 20.07 6.19
C GLY A 90 -4.00 20.42 6.79
N LEU A 91 -3.60 19.72 7.86
CA LEU A 91 -2.27 19.88 8.48
C LEU A 91 -1.17 19.15 7.70
N ILE A 92 -1.43 17.95 7.16
CA ILE A 92 -0.41 17.16 6.43
C ILE A 92 -0.19 17.73 5.03
N ILE A 93 -1.23 18.18 4.36
CA ILE A 93 -1.14 18.81 3.03
C ILE A 93 -0.84 20.31 3.15
N GLY A 94 -1.41 21.00 4.13
CA GLY A 94 -1.22 22.43 4.34
C GLY A 94 0.18 22.81 4.82
N LEU A 95 0.79 22.03 5.72
CA LEU A 95 2.15 22.29 6.20
C LEU A 95 3.23 22.23 5.09
N PRO A 96 3.23 21.25 4.17
CA PRO A 96 4.15 21.27 3.05
C PRO A 96 3.93 22.43 2.08
N THR A 97 2.70 22.93 1.91
CA THR A 97 2.40 24.06 1.00
C THR A 97 2.83 25.40 1.59
N THR A 98 2.99 25.53 2.89
CA THR A 98 3.52 26.73 3.55
C THR A 98 5.05 26.79 3.56
N GLN A 99 5.72 25.69 3.19
CA GLN A 99 7.18 25.65 3.13
C GLN A 99 7.71 26.05 1.74
N PRO A 100 8.93 26.57 1.60
CA PRO A 100 9.53 26.92 0.32
C PRO A 100 9.93 25.69 -0.51
N ILE A 101 9.00 24.77 -0.69
CA ILE A 101 9.16 23.54 -1.44
C ILE A 101 8.26 23.61 -2.66
N THR A 102 8.79 23.34 -3.84
CA THR A 102 8.00 23.35 -5.08
C THR A 102 6.96 22.23 -5.04
N GLN A 103 5.75 22.50 -5.50
CA GLN A 103 4.65 21.56 -5.54
C GLN A 103 5.03 20.23 -6.23
N ARG A 104 5.82 20.31 -7.31
CA ARG A 104 6.37 19.13 -8.01
C ARG A 104 7.21 18.22 -7.09
N LYS A 105 8.01 18.81 -6.21
CA LYS A 105 8.80 18.03 -5.23
C LYS A 105 7.93 17.37 -4.18
N ILE A 106 6.90 18.05 -3.71
CA ILE A 106 5.95 17.50 -2.74
C ILE A 106 5.25 16.29 -3.36
N THR A 107 4.70 16.42 -4.57
CA THR A 107 4.02 15.32 -5.28
C THR A 107 4.95 14.13 -5.48
N LEU A 108 6.20 14.37 -5.89
CA LEU A 108 7.18 13.29 -6.06
C LEU A 108 7.51 12.59 -4.73
N LEU A 109 7.66 13.34 -3.64
CA LEU A 109 7.91 12.77 -2.31
C LEU A 109 6.72 11.94 -1.80
N TYR A 110 5.49 12.38 -2.08
CA TYR A 110 4.28 11.60 -1.81
C TYR A 110 4.28 10.29 -2.58
N PHE A 111 4.53 10.33 -3.88
CA PHE A 111 4.59 9.12 -4.70
C PHE A 111 5.67 8.14 -4.20
N VAL A 112 6.87 8.63 -3.91
CA VAL A 112 7.96 7.82 -3.38
C VAL A 112 7.62 7.25 -2.00
N LYS A 113 6.96 8.03 -1.14
CA LYS A 113 6.49 7.58 0.18
C LYS A 113 5.50 6.42 0.04
N GLU A 114 4.47 6.58 -0.79
CA GLU A 114 3.45 5.55 -1.04
C GLU A 114 4.09 4.28 -1.61
N PHE A 115 4.96 4.43 -2.60
CA PHE A 115 5.65 3.30 -3.20
C PHE A 115 6.47 2.52 -2.16
N ILE A 116 7.25 3.19 -1.31
CA ILE A 116 8.02 2.55 -0.24
C ILE A 116 7.09 1.87 0.77
N PHE A 117 6.04 2.56 1.20
CA PHE A 117 5.10 2.05 2.20
C PHE A 117 4.42 0.77 1.71
N TYR A 118 3.78 0.80 0.53
CA TYR A 118 3.10 -0.36 -0.01
C TYR A 118 4.05 -1.49 -0.41
N SER A 119 5.25 -1.18 -0.89
CA SER A 119 6.27 -2.20 -1.15
C SER A 119 6.64 -2.96 0.12
N PHE A 120 6.83 -2.24 1.22
CA PHE A 120 7.25 -2.84 2.48
C PHE A 120 6.13 -3.64 3.16
N PHE A 121 4.90 -3.14 3.13
CA PHE A 121 3.77 -3.77 3.81
C PHE A 121 3.00 -4.78 2.96
N THR A 122 3.15 -4.77 1.64
CA THR A 122 2.39 -5.63 0.73
C THR A 122 3.30 -6.47 -0.16
N LEU A 123 4.13 -5.85 -1.02
CA LEU A 123 4.91 -6.59 -2.02
C LEU A 123 5.95 -7.52 -1.39
N ILE A 124 6.74 -7.03 -0.43
CA ILE A 124 7.77 -7.84 0.23
C ILE A 124 7.14 -9.01 1.00
N PRO A 125 6.11 -8.82 1.85
CA PRO A 125 5.44 -9.92 2.52
C PRO A 125 4.80 -10.93 1.56
N ALA A 126 4.13 -10.49 0.50
CA ALA A 126 3.57 -11.38 -0.51
C ALA A 126 4.66 -12.23 -1.18
N PHE A 127 5.77 -11.61 -1.55
CA PHE A 127 6.90 -12.30 -2.15
C PHE A 127 7.54 -13.31 -1.19
N ILE A 128 7.74 -12.95 0.07
CA ILE A 128 8.26 -13.87 1.10
C ILE A 128 7.31 -15.06 1.27
N GLY A 129 6.01 -14.82 1.36
CA GLY A 129 5.00 -15.88 1.47
C GLY A 129 5.02 -16.82 0.27
N GLY A 130 5.23 -16.27 -0.94
CA GLY A 130 5.33 -17.06 -2.15
C GLY A 130 6.64 -17.86 -2.33
N LEU A 131 7.67 -17.58 -1.53
CA LEU A 131 8.94 -18.31 -1.56
C LEU A 131 9.00 -19.49 -0.56
N ILE A 132 8.07 -19.55 0.40
CA ILE A 132 7.97 -20.62 1.40
C ILE A 132 7.09 -21.75 0.87
#